data_2632d8be0d1b16a8beeed93cb9e3164a
#
_entry.id   2632d8be0d1b16a8beeed93cb9e3164a
#
_cell.length_a   1.000
_cell.length_b   1.000
_cell.length_c   1.000
_cell.angle_alpha   90.00
_cell.angle_beta   90.00
_cell.angle_gamma   90.00
#
_symmetry.space_group_name_H-M   'P 1'
#
loop_
_entity.id
_entity.type
_entity.pdbx_description
1 polymer ?
#
loop_
_entity_poly.entity_id
_entity_poly.type
_entity_poly.pdbx_seq_one_letter_code
_entity_poly.pdbx_strand_id
1 'polypeptide(L)'
;FLDTKRENADEKIRIKTLSLGVVIPDVTFELAKRNADMYLFSPHDVERVYGKAFSEISVTEKYDEMVGDKRIRKKKINAREFFQTLAEIQFESGYPYIMFEDTVNAANPIEGRITMSNLCSEILQVNEASTFNDDLSYRHLGTDISCNLGSLNIAAAMDGPDLGATVEAAVRALTAVSEMSAIDSVPSVRRGNDEAHAVGLGQMNLHGFLARERIHYGSPEGIDFTRVYFATVAYHALRASNLLAQEKGSTFVGFDRSKYADGSFFEKYVTRDWLPETETVRELFARMDVTLPTREDWAMLREAVMQHGLYNRNLQAVPPTGSISYINHSTSSIHPIVSKVEIRKESKIGRVYYPAPFMTNDNLEYYR
;
A
#
# COMPACT_ATOMS: atom_id res chain seq x y z
N PHE A 1 -13.61 18.37 -10.56
CA PHE A 1 -12.84 17.57 -9.60
C PHE A 1 -11.38 18.03 -9.56
N LEU A 2 -10.60 17.92 -10.64
CA LEU A 2 -9.19 18.30 -10.63
C LEU A 2 -8.97 19.76 -10.21
N ASP A 3 -9.71 20.69 -10.80
CA ASP A 3 -9.57 22.13 -10.52
C ASP A 3 -9.86 22.53 -9.06
N THR A 4 -10.52 21.66 -8.28
CA THR A 4 -10.79 21.92 -6.85
C THR A 4 -9.52 21.99 -6.00
N LYS A 5 -8.38 21.50 -6.52
CA LYS A 5 -7.06 21.52 -5.86
C LYS A 5 -6.09 22.55 -6.42
N ARG A 6 -6.44 23.30 -7.47
CA ARG A 6 -5.56 24.38 -7.98
C ARG A 6 -5.39 25.46 -6.93
N GLU A 7 -4.17 26.00 -6.82
CA GLU A 7 -3.88 27.08 -5.87
C GLU A 7 -4.68 28.34 -6.16
N ASN A 8 -4.93 28.63 -7.43
CA ASN A 8 -5.68 29.80 -7.90
C ASN A 8 -7.17 29.51 -8.16
N ALA A 9 -7.71 28.40 -7.68
CA ALA A 9 -9.14 28.12 -7.82
C ALA A 9 -9.97 29.09 -6.98
N ASP A 10 -11.19 29.39 -7.48
CA ASP A 10 -12.18 30.16 -6.71
C ASP A 10 -12.40 29.51 -5.34
N GLU A 11 -12.35 30.33 -4.28
CA GLU A 11 -12.54 29.89 -2.90
C GLU A 11 -13.84 29.10 -2.67
N LYS A 12 -14.86 29.33 -3.50
CA LYS A 12 -16.13 28.60 -3.45
C LYS A 12 -16.05 27.16 -3.93
N ILE A 13 -15.05 26.84 -4.76
CA ILE A 13 -14.86 25.48 -5.31
C ILE A 13 -13.62 24.81 -4.77
N ARG A 14 -12.72 25.57 -4.15
CA ARG A 14 -11.42 25.06 -3.65
C ARG A 14 -11.61 24.17 -2.41
N ILE A 15 -11.09 22.95 -2.51
CA ILE A 15 -11.07 21.99 -1.39
C ILE A 15 -9.67 21.99 -0.75
N LYS A 16 -9.51 22.75 0.35
CA LYS A 16 -8.20 22.93 1.01
C LYS A 16 -7.81 21.76 1.92
N THR A 17 -8.75 21.22 2.67
CA THR A 17 -8.49 20.34 3.82
C THR A 17 -8.73 18.85 3.54
N LEU A 18 -9.42 18.51 2.45
CA LEU A 18 -9.71 17.13 2.09
C LEU A 18 -8.64 16.60 1.13
N SER A 19 -8.04 15.47 1.46
CA SER A 19 -7.18 14.74 0.51
C SER A 19 -8.03 14.08 -0.56
N LEU A 20 -7.64 14.25 -1.81
CA LEU A 20 -8.34 13.69 -2.96
C LEU A 20 -7.50 12.56 -3.56
N GLY A 21 -8.17 11.47 -3.92
CA GLY A 21 -7.61 10.36 -4.69
C GLY A 21 -8.40 10.13 -5.97
N VAL A 22 -7.76 9.59 -6.98
CA VAL A 22 -8.37 9.18 -8.23
C VAL A 22 -7.94 7.77 -8.58
N VAL A 23 -8.90 6.95 -8.99
CA VAL A 23 -8.67 5.59 -9.49
C VAL A 23 -8.57 5.68 -11.00
N ILE A 24 -7.44 5.23 -11.56
CA ILE A 24 -7.15 5.36 -12.99
C ILE A 24 -6.93 3.97 -13.61
N PRO A 25 -7.75 3.57 -14.61
CA PRO A 25 -7.59 2.31 -15.32
C PRO A 25 -6.51 2.40 -16.41
N ASP A 26 -5.85 1.27 -16.69
CA ASP A 26 -4.72 1.17 -17.61
C ASP A 26 -5.08 1.60 -19.04
N VAL A 27 -6.30 1.34 -19.51
CA VAL A 27 -6.77 1.76 -20.84
C VAL A 27 -6.60 3.26 -21.07
N THR A 28 -6.73 4.09 -20.04
CA THR A 28 -6.58 5.55 -20.19
C THR A 28 -5.15 5.97 -20.41
N PHE A 29 -4.17 5.26 -19.83
CA PHE A 29 -2.74 5.47 -20.10
C PHE A 29 -2.39 5.08 -21.55
N GLU A 30 -2.93 3.99 -22.04
CA GLU A 30 -2.71 3.57 -23.42
C GLU A 30 -3.30 4.57 -24.43
N LEU A 31 -4.48 5.11 -24.14
CA LEU A 31 -5.07 6.18 -24.95
C LEU A 31 -4.23 7.47 -24.92
N ALA A 32 -3.69 7.83 -23.74
CA ALA A 32 -2.81 8.99 -23.61
C ALA A 32 -1.49 8.83 -24.38
N LYS A 33 -0.86 7.64 -24.36
CA LYS A 33 0.34 7.34 -25.17
C LYS A 33 0.09 7.59 -26.64
N ARG A 34 -1.08 7.23 -27.15
CA ARG A 34 -1.49 7.40 -28.55
C ARG A 34 -2.02 8.80 -28.86
N ASN A 35 -2.11 9.70 -27.87
CA ASN A 35 -2.77 10.99 -27.97
C ASN A 35 -4.22 10.89 -28.49
N ALA A 36 -4.92 9.86 -28.05
CA ALA A 36 -6.28 9.57 -28.45
C ALA A 36 -7.30 10.21 -27.49
N ASP A 37 -8.55 10.23 -27.96
CA ASP A 37 -9.67 10.61 -27.09
C ASP A 37 -10.04 9.47 -26.15
N MET A 38 -10.47 9.81 -24.93
CA MET A 38 -11.08 8.90 -23.97
C MET A 38 -12.47 9.37 -23.57
N TYR A 39 -13.25 8.46 -22.99
CA TYR A 39 -14.61 8.73 -22.57
C TYR A 39 -14.75 8.65 -21.05
N LEU A 40 -15.40 9.67 -20.48
CA LEU A 40 -15.89 9.65 -19.11
C LEU A 40 -17.32 9.16 -19.14
N PHE A 41 -17.66 8.15 -18.37
CA PHE A 41 -18.97 7.51 -18.33
C PHE A 41 -19.82 8.01 -17.17
N SER A 42 -21.14 8.03 -17.36
CA SER A 42 -22.10 8.28 -16.27
C SER A 42 -22.15 7.08 -15.33
N PRO A 43 -21.74 7.19 -14.05
CA PRO A 43 -21.76 6.05 -13.12
C PRO A 43 -23.17 5.46 -12.95
N HIS A 44 -24.20 6.31 -12.88
CA HIS A 44 -25.59 5.88 -12.78
C HIS A 44 -26.05 5.06 -13.99
N ASP A 45 -25.66 5.44 -15.22
CA ASP A 45 -26.06 4.69 -16.41
C ASP A 45 -25.31 3.36 -16.48
N VAL A 46 -24.03 3.33 -16.07
CA VAL A 46 -23.23 2.11 -15.97
C VAL A 46 -23.84 1.14 -14.98
N GLU A 47 -24.19 1.60 -13.79
CA GLU A 47 -24.86 0.79 -12.76
C GLU A 47 -26.18 0.22 -13.27
N ARG A 48 -27.01 1.05 -13.93
CA ARG A 48 -28.28 0.59 -14.51
C ARG A 48 -28.08 -0.48 -15.58
N VAL A 49 -27.02 -0.40 -16.40
CA VAL A 49 -26.75 -1.35 -17.50
C VAL A 49 -26.16 -2.65 -17.00
N TYR A 50 -25.23 -2.58 -16.04
CA TYR A 50 -24.48 -3.76 -15.57
C TYR A 50 -25.02 -4.34 -14.24
N GLY A 51 -25.93 -3.64 -13.55
CA GLY A 51 -26.47 -4.09 -12.25
C GLY A 51 -25.46 -4.06 -11.10
N LYS A 52 -24.32 -3.35 -11.29
CA LYS A 52 -23.23 -3.18 -10.30
C LYS A 52 -22.77 -1.74 -10.29
N ALA A 53 -22.29 -1.27 -9.14
CA ALA A 53 -21.69 0.06 -9.03
C ALA A 53 -20.50 0.20 -10.02
N PHE A 54 -20.30 1.40 -10.55
CA PHE A 54 -19.25 1.65 -11.55
C PHE A 54 -17.85 1.29 -11.00
N SER A 55 -17.60 1.49 -9.72
CA SER A 55 -16.35 1.11 -9.04
C SER A 55 -16.08 -0.40 -8.98
N GLU A 56 -17.11 -1.21 -9.16
CA GLU A 56 -17.01 -2.68 -9.14
C GLU A 56 -16.75 -3.28 -10.53
N ILE A 57 -16.67 -2.43 -11.55
CA ILE A 57 -16.47 -2.84 -12.94
C ILE A 57 -15.03 -2.54 -13.36
N SER A 58 -14.35 -3.50 -13.99
CA SER A 58 -13.07 -3.24 -14.65
C SER A 58 -13.30 -2.34 -15.85
N VAL A 59 -12.88 -1.08 -15.73
CA VAL A 59 -13.02 -0.13 -16.84
C VAL A 59 -12.18 -0.53 -18.02
N THR A 60 -10.96 -1.02 -17.81
CA THR A 60 -10.08 -1.48 -18.90
C THR A 60 -10.73 -2.60 -19.70
N GLU A 61 -11.29 -3.63 -19.05
CA GLU A 61 -11.91 -4.77 -19.74
C GLU A 61 -13.22 -4.40 -20.46
N LYS A 62 -13.98 -3.46 -19.92
CA LYS A 62 -15.30 -3.08 -20.40
C LYS A 62 -15.32 -1.79 -21.22
N TYR A 63 -14.15 -1.17 -21.46
CA TYR A 63 -14.06 0.15 -22.06
C TYR A 63 -14.77 0.23 -23.42
N ASP A 64 -14.41 -0.65 -24.37
CA ASP A 64 -14.96 -0.61 -25.72
C ASP A 64 -16.46 -0.94 -25.74
N GLU A 65 -16.90 -1.86 -24.88
CA GLU A 65 -18.31 -2.20 -24.71
C GLU A 65 -19.11 -0.96 -24.21
N MET A 66 -18.61 -0.28 -23.19
CA MET A 66 -19.23 0.95 -22.66
C MET A 66 -19.22 2.09 -23.69
N VAL A 67 -18.16 2.22 -24.48
CA VAL A 67 -18.09 3.21 -25.57
C VAL A 67 -19.15 2.93 -26.64
N GLY A 68 -19.39 1.69 -27.00
CA GLY A 68 -20.38 1.27 -27.97
C GLY A 68 -21.83 1.35 -27.49
N ASP A 69 -22.07 1.28 -26.17
CA ASP A 69 -23.42 1.21 -25.62
C ASP A 69 -24.09 2.60 -25.59
N LYS A 70 -25.20 2.73 -26.33
CA LYS A 70 -26.00 3.98 -26.44
C LYS A 70 -26.79 4.29 -25.16
N ARG A 71 -26.99 3.34 -24.27
CA ARG A 71 -27.70 3.54 -22.99
C ARG A 71 -26.84 4.25 -21.96
N ILE A 72 -25.50 4.27 -22.16
CA ILE A 72 -24.54 4.91 -21.26
C ILE A 72 -24.19 6.29 -21.78
N ARG A 73 -24.53 7.34 -21.03
CA ARG A 73 -24.09 8.70 -21.32
C ARG A 73 -22.60 8.81 -21.09
N LYS A 74 -21.93 9.50 -22.01
CA LYS A 74 -20.47 9.64 -21.97
C LYS A 74 -20.03 11.01 -22.47
N LYS A 75 -18.92 11.50 -21.92
CA LYS A 75 -18.26 12.73 -22.36
C LYS A 75 -16.89 12.39 -22.92
N LYS A 76 -16.63 12.83 -24.14
CA LYS A 76 -15.34 12.68 -24.82
C LYS A 76 -14.38 13.78 -24.36
N ILE A 77 -13.14 13.41 -24.03
CA ILE A 77 -12.03 14.30 -23.71
C ILE A 77 -10.75 13.74 -24.30
N ASN A 78 -9.71 14.57 -24.53
CA ASN A 78 -8.41 14.07 -24.92
C ASN A 78 -7.67 13.47 -23.71
N ALA A 79 -7.17 12.23 -23.85
CA ALA A 79 -6.53 11.52 -22.76
C ALA A 79 -5.19 12.16 -22.34
N ARG A 80 -4.38 12.61 -23.30
CA ARG A 80 -3.08 13.27 -22.99
C ARG A 80 -3.26 14.60 -22.28
N GLU A 81 -4.19 15.42 -22.71
CA GLU A 81 -4.53 16.69 -22.04
C GLU A 81 -5.03 16.46 -20.61
N PHE A 82 -5.81 15.41 -20.39
CA PHE A 82 -6.23 15.01 -19.04
C PHE A 82 -5.03 14.72 -18.13
N PHE A 83 -4.07 13.91 -18.59
CA PHE A 83 -2.88 13.57 -17.80
C PHE A 83 -1.93 14.75 -17.62
N GLN A 84 -1.82 15.66 -18.60
CA GLN A 84 -1.08 16.91 -18.45
C GLN A 84 -1.69 17.77 -17.34
N THR A 85 -3.01 17.98 -17.37
CA THR A 85 -3.73 18.70 -16.32
C THR A 85 -3.57 18.05 -14.95
N LEU A 86 -3.64 16.72 -14.89
CA LEU A 86 -3.42 15.96 -13.66
C LEU A 86 -2.01 16.22 -13.09
N ALA A 87 -0.97 16.14 -13.94
CA ALA A 87 0.41 16.37 -13.53
C ALA A 87 0.65 17.82 -13.07
N GLU A 88 0.07 18.81 -13.75
CA GLU A 88 0.12 20.22 -13.32
C GLU A 88 -0.47 20.41 -11.92
N ILE A 89 -1.64 19.83 -11.66
CA ILE A 89 -2.30 19.97 -10.36
C ILE A 89 -1.54 19.23 -9.26
N GLN A 90 -0.97 18.07 -9.57
CA GLN A 90 -0.09 17.37 -8.63
C GLN A 90 1.17 18.17 -8.30
N PHE A 91 1.76 18.85 -9.29
CA PHE A 91 2.90 19.73 -9.06
C PHE A 91 2.54 20.92 -8.17
N GLU A 92 1.36 21.53 -8.37
CA GLU A 92 0.88 22.67 -7.56
C GLU A 92 0.52 22.28 -6.12
N SER A 93 -0.16 21.16 -5.93
CA SER A 93 -0.84 20.85 -4.67
C SER A 93 -0.47 19.51 -4.02
N GLY A 94 0.24 18.64 -4.73
CA GLY A 94 0.48 17.26 -4.31
C GLY A 94 -0.73 16.33 -4.50
N TYR A 95 -1.85 16.82 -5.02
CA TYR A 95 -3.09 16.07 -5.21
C TYR A 95 -3.55 16.06 -6.67
N PRO A 96 -4.42 15.12 -7.06
CA PRO A 96 -4.90 13.94 -6.32
C PRO A 96 -3.85 12.84 -6.21
N TYR A 97 -3.96 11.95 -5.22
CA TYR A 97 -3.25 10.68 -5.23
C TYR A 97 -3.81 9.78 -6.31
N ILE A 98 -2.98 8.89 -6.86
CA ILE A 98 -3.39 7.98 -7.93
C ILE A 98 -3.40 6.55 -7.41
N MET A 99 -4.54 5.86 -7.60
CA MET A 99 -4.63 4.41 -7.48
C MET A 99 -4.69 3.81 -8.88
N PHE A 100 -3.73 2.96 -9.22
CA PHE A 100 -3.66 2.25 -10.50
C PHE A 100 -4.60 1.04 -10.43
N GLU A 101 -5.78 1.18 -11.00
CA GLU A 101 -6.90 0.25 -10.85
C GLU A 101 -6.54 -1.19 -11.17
N ASP A 102 -5.97 -1.41 -12.36
CA ASP A 102 -5.70 -2.76 -12.85
C ASP A 102 -4.51 -3.39 -12.11
N THR A 103 -3.44 -2.62 -11.85
CA THR A 103 -2.26 -3.09 -11.09
C THR A 103 -2.64 -3.52 -9.69
N VAL A 104 -3.45 -2.70 -8.98
CA VAL A 104 -3.89 -3.01 -7.62
C VAL A 104 -4.74 -4.28 -7.59
N ASN A 105 -5.69 -4.41 -8.52
CA ASN A 105 -6.58 -5.57 -8.56
C ASN A 105 -5.90 -6.84 -9.09
N ALA A 106 -4.92 -6.74 -9.99
CA ALA A 106 -4.10 -7.88 -10.39
C ALA A 106 -3.25 -8.43 -9.23
N ALA A 107 -2.71 -7.53 -8.40
CA ALA A 107 -1.92 -7.89 -7.22
C ALA A 107 -2.77 -8.38 -6.03
N ASN A 108 -4.08 -8.12 -6.02
CA ASN A 108 -4.97 -8.49 -4.93
C ASN A 108 -5.07 -10.02 -4.79
N PRO A 109 -4.70 -10.58 -3.62
CA PRO A 109 -4.82 -12.02 -3.37
C PRO A 109 -6.19 -12.44 -2.85
N ILE A 110 -7.09 -11.49 -2.55
CA ILE A 110 -8.38 -11.71 -1.90
C ILE A 110 -9.48 -11.66 -2.94
N GLU A 111 -10.50 -12.53 -2.79
CA GLU A 111 -11.70 -12.45 -3.63
C GLU A 111 -12.39 -11.08 -3.48
N GLY A 112 -12.82 -10.52 -4.62
CA GLY A 112 -13.45 -9.21 -4.69
C GLY A 112 -12.54 -8.15 -5.32
N ARG A 113 -13.03 -6.92 -5.34
CA ARG A 113 -12.36 -5.81 -6.00
C ARG A 113 -11.99 -4.71 -5.00
N ILE A 114 -10.79 -4.22 -5.12
CA ILE A 114 -10.34 -3.02 -4.42
C ILE A 114 -10.81 -1.82 -5.22
N THR A 115 -11.69 -1.02 -4.63
CA THR A 115 -12.38 0.10 -5.30
C THR A 115 -11.87 1.47 -4.87
N MET A 116 -11.16 1.55 -3.75
CA MET A 116 -10.65 2.78 -3.16
C MET A 116 -9.47 2.51 -2.24
N SER A 117 -8.82 3.57 -1.80
CA SER A 117 -7.79 3.55 -0.77
C SER A 117 -8.12 4.54 0.35
N ASN A 118 -7.23 4.71 1.32
CA ASN A 118 -7.34 5.64 2.44
C ASN A 118 -6.68 6.99 2.15
N LEU A 119 -6.62 7.85 3.17
CA LEU A 119 -6.06 9.22 3.13
C LEU A 119 -4.64 9.27 2.54
N CYS A 120 -3.77 8.35 2.93
CA CYS A 120 -2.37 8.32 2.50
C CYS A 120 -2.10 7.29 1.38
N SER A 121 -3.12 6.59 0.90
CA SER A 121 -3.07 5.59 -0.19
C SER A 121 -2.24 4.34 0.09
N GLU A 122 -1.93 4.05 1.35
CA GLU A 122 -1.18 2.85 1.77
C GLU A 122 -2.06 1.64 2.04
N ILE A 123 -3.39 1.81 2.19
CA ILE A 123 -4.32 0.73 2.48
C ILE A 123 -5.09 0.35 1.22
N LEU A 124 -4.90 -0.88 0.79
CA LEU A 124 -5.54 -1.47 -0.38
C LEU A 124 -6.21 -2.78 0.03
N GLN A 125 -7.49 -2.72 0.37
CA GLN A 125 -8.27 -3.87 0.86
C GLN A 125 -9.62 -3.95 0.17
N VAL A 126 -10.13 -5.17 0.03
CA VAL A 126 -11.52 -5.42 -0.34
C VAL A 126 -12.41 -5.08 0.83
N ASN A 127 -13.48 -4.36 0.59
CA ASN A 127 -14.50 -4.03 1.57
C ASN A 127 -15.89 -4.16 0.97
N GLU A 128 -16.88 -4.29 1.84
CA GLU A 128 -18.30 -4.31 1.47
C GLU A 128 -18.99 -3.08 2.03
N ALA A 129 -19.69 -2.34 1.16
CA ALA A 129 -20.39 -1.12 1.57
C ALA A 129 -21.64 -1.42 2.40
N SER A 130 -21.85 -0.67 3.49
CA SER A 130 -23.10 -0.70 4.24
C SER A 130 -24.23 -0.01 3.48
N THR A 131 -25.47 -0.46 3.65
CA THR A 131 -26.67 0.22 3.19
C THR A 131 -27.58 0.56 4.37
N PHE A 132 -28.36 1.64 4.24
CA PHE A 132 -29.14 2.18 5.34
C PHE A 132 -30.62 2.28 4.97
N ASN A 133 -31.47 2.21 5.97
CA ASN A 133 -32.88 2.58 5.90
C ASN A 133 -33.06 4.10 5.97
N ASP A 134 -34.25 4.60 5.75
CA ASP A 134 -34.56 6.05 5.79
C ASP A 134 -34.32 6.67 7.18
N ASP A 135 -34.40 5.87 8.24
CA ASP A 135 -34.11 6.26 9.62
C ASP A 135 -32.63 6.16 10.01
N LEU A 136 -31.73 5.92 9.04
CA LEU A 136 -30.29 5.74 9.18
C LEU A 136 -29.88 4.46 9.97
N SER A 137 -30.80 3.58 10.30
CA SER A 137 -30.44 2.25 10.78
C SER A 137 -29.82 1.41 9.65
N TYR A 138 -28.94 0.47 10.00
CA TYR A 138 -28.35 -0.42 9.00
C TYR A 138 -29.43 -1.32 8.38
N ARG A 139 -29.58 -1.24 7.06
CA ARG A 139 -30.32 -2.21 6.26
C ARG A 139 -29.44 -3.43 5.96
N HIS A 140 -28.20 -3.16 5.64
CA HIS A 140 -27.12 -4.14 5.48
C HIS A 140 -25.87 -3.60 6.15
N LEU A 141 -25.26 -4.38 7.00
CA LEU A 141 -24.01 -4.05 7.67
C LEU A 141 -22.85 -4.58 6.82
N GLY A 142 -22.11 -3.69 6.20
CA GLY A 142 -20.91 -4.02 5.44
C GLY A 142 -19.67 -4.21 6.31
N THR A 143 -18.50 -4.24 5.66
CA THR A 143 -17.18 -4.41 6.29
C THR A 143 -16.29 -3.22 5.98
N ASP A 144 -16.31 -2.21 6.84
CA ASP A 144 -15.39 -1.09 6.71
C ASP A 144 -13.97 -1.46 7.18
N ILE A 145 -12.99 -0.74 6.67
CA ILE A 145 -11.57 -1.04 6.88
C ILE A 145 -11.03 -0.25 8.07
N SER A 146 -10.30 -0.92 8.96
CA SER A 146 -9.47 -0.31 9.99
C SER A 146 -7.99 -0.28 9.57
N CYS A 147 -7.25 0.75 10.02
CA CYS A 147 -5.83 0.92 9.74
C CYS A 147 -5.01 0.58 10.99
N ASN A 148 -4.67 -0.70 11.18
CA ASN A 148 -3.79 -1.15 12.25
C ASN A 148 -2.34 -1.12 11.76
N LEU A 149 -1.68 0.03 11.89
CA LEU A 149 -0.35 0.27 11.34
C LEU A 149 0.75 0.23 12.40
N GLY A 150 1.88 -0.33 12.03
CA GLY A 150 3.16 -0.21 12.71
C GLY A 150 4.28 -0.21 11.68
N SER A 151 5.45 0.35 12.01
CA SER A 151 6.57 0.39 11.06
C SER A 151 7.88 0.06 11.74
N LEU A 152 8.66 -0.82 11.11
CA LEU A 152 10.01 -1.13 11.53
C LEU A 152 10.98 -0.06 11.00
N ASN A 153 11.93 0.34 11.84
CA ASN A 153 13.09 1.09 11.37
C ASN A 153 14.09 0.09 10.78
N ILE A 154 14.30 0.16 9.46
CA ILE A 154 15.15 -0.81 8.72
C ILE A 154 16.53 -0.91 9.34
N ALA A 155 17.16 0.20 9.73
CA ALA A 155 18.47 0.17 10.36
C ALA A 155 18.45 -0.62 11.69
N ALA A 156 17.49 -0.34 12.55
CA ALA A 156 17.37 -1.05 13.82
C ALA A 156 17.00 -2.53 13.65
N ALA A 157 16.17 -2.85 12.65
CA ALA A 157 15.80 -4.23 12.35
C ALA A 157 16.97 -5.04 11.80
N MET A 158 17.78 -4.43 10.93
CA MET A 158 19.00 -5.05 10.36
C MET A 158 20.15 -5.19 11.38
N ASP A 159 20.25 -4.24 12.33
CA ASP A 159 21.23 -4.31 13.42
C ASP A 159 20.78 -5.24 14.57
N GLY A 160 19.53 -5.68 14.54
CA GLY A 160 18.97 -6.58 15.56
C GLY A 160 19.49 -8.01 15.43
N PRO A 161 19.34 -8.80 16.49
CA PRO A 161 19.88 -10.16 16.52
C PRO A 161 19.14 -11.14 15.61
N ASP A 162 17.88 -10.86 15.27
CA ASP A 162 17.04 -11.73 14.44
C ASP A 162 15.91 -10.91 13.78
N LEU A 163 16.05 -10.69 12.48
CA LEU A 163 15.04 -9.99 11.68
C LEU A 163 13.71 -10.76 11.64
N GLY A 164 13.78 -12.09 11.54
CA GLY A 164 12.58 -12.93 11.49
C GLY A 164 11.76 -12.86 12.77
N ALA A 165 12.42 -12.97 13.93
CA ALA A 165 11.78 -12.83 15.23
C ALA A 165 11.21 -11.41 15.44
N THR A 166 11.91 -10.38 14.95
CA THR A 166 11.45 -8.99 15.00
C THR A 166 10.17 -8.80 14.20
N VAL A 167 10.11 -9.33 12.97
CA VAL A 167 8.90 -9.26 12.11
C VAL A 167 7.75 -10.05 12.73
N GLU A 168 8.00 -11.26 13.23
CA GLU A 168 6.97 -12.07 13.90
C GLU A 168 6.40 -11.33 15.12
N ALA A 169 7.24 -10.77 15.98
CA ALA A 169 6.80 -10.00 17.14
C ALA A 169 5.95 -8.78 16.72
N ALA A 170 6.33 -8.08 15.66
CA ALA A 170 5.59 -6.93 15.14
C ALA A 170 4.20 -7.33 14.61
N VAL A 171 4.10 -8.43 13.84
CA VAL A 171 2.81 -8.95 13.35
C VAL A 171 1.92 -9.37 14.51
N ARG A 172 2.46 -10.10 15.51
CA ARG A 172 1.72 -10.50 16.71
C ARG A 172 1.22 -9.30 17.52
N ALA A 173 2.06 -8.28 17.70
CA ALA A 173 1.68 -7.06 18.42
C ALA A 173 0.57 -6.31 17.69
N LEU A 174 0.67 -6.13 16.37
CA LEU A 174 -0.38 -5.49 15.58
C LEU A 174 -1.69 -6.29 15.58
N THR A 175 -1.59 -7.62 15.53
CA THR A 175 -2.76 -8.50 15.63
C THR A 175 -3.45 -8.37 17.00
N ALA A 176 -2.67 -8.30 18.07
CA ALA A 176 -3.22 -8.07 19.42
C ALA A 176 -3.92 -6.70 19.52
N VAL A 177 -3.36 -5.64 18.92
CA VAL A 177 -4.01 -4.32 18.84
C VAL A 177 -5.34 -4.42 18.08
N SER A 178 -5.35 -5.11 16.94
CA SER A 178 -6.57 -5.34 16.14
C SER A 178 -7.65 -6.04 16.97
N GLU A 179 -7.31 -7.12 17.67
CA GLU A 179 -8.25 -7.90 18.51
C GLU A 179 -8.77 -7.11 19.72
N MET A 180 -7.93 -6.26 20.31
CA MET A 180 -8.30 -5.42 21.45
C MET A 180 -9.10 -4.17 21.05
N SER A 181 -9.16 -3.83 19.78
CA SER A 181 -9.84 -2.63 19.26
C SER A 181 -11.32 -2.91 19.04
N ALA A 182 -12.09 -3.00 20.12
CA ALA A 182 -13.55 -3.15 20.07
C ALA A 182 -14.22 -1.78 19.82
N ILE A 183 -14.59 -1.50 18.56
CA ILE A 183 -15.24 -0.24 18.16
C ILE A 183 -16.76 -0.46 18.05
N ASP A 184 -17.44 -0.57 19.18
CA ASP A 184 -18.89 -0.86 19.24
C ASP A 184 -19.75 0.27 18.63
N SER A 185 -19.25 1.52 18.68
CA SER A 185 -19.95 2.67 18.12
C SER A 185 -19.96 2.72 16.57
N VAL A 186 -19.11 1.93 15.90
CA VAL A 186 -19.06 1.81 14.44
C VAL A 186 -19.08 0.33 14.04
N PRO A 187 -20.25 -0.30 14.01
CA PRO A 187 -20.38 -1.76 13.83
C PRO A 187 -19.77 -2.30 12.54
N SER A 188 -19.77 -1.51 11.45
CA SER A 188 -19.17 -1.91 10.17
C SER A 188 -17.64 -2.00 10.22
N VAL A 189 -16.98 -1.10 10.97
CA VAL A 189 -15.52 -1.17 11.21
C VAL A 189 -15.20 -2.36 12.11
N ARG A 190 -16.00 -2.59 13.16
CA ARG A 190 -15.84 -3.76 14.02
C ARG A 190 -15.95 -5.06 13.23
N ARG A 191 -17.02 -5.20 12.42
CA ARG A 191 -17.21 -6.38 11.58
C ARG A 191 -16.06 -6.60 10.62
N GLY A 192 -15.61 -5.53 9.91
CA GLY A 192 -14.50 -5.61 9.00
C GLY A 192 -13.18 -6.01 9.67
N ASN A 193 -12.94 -5.52 10.89
CA ASN A 193 -11.78 -5.88 11.68
C ASN A 193 -11.83 -7.34 12.17
N ASP A 194 -12.98 -7.78 12.67
CA ASP A 194 -13.18 -9.16 13.19
C ASP A 194 -13.10 -10.21 12.06
N GLU A 195 -13.56 -9.90 10.85
CA GLU A 195 -13.51 -10.81 9.70
C GLU A 195 -12.12 -10.84 9.03
N ALA A 196 -11.40 -9.72 9.02
CA ALA A 196 -10.15 -9.61 8.30
C ALA A 196 -8.89 -9.77 9.17
N HIS A 197 -8.95 -9.40 10.45
CA HIS A 197 -7.79 -9.26 11.33
C HIS A 197 -6.61 -8.56 10.63
N ALA A 198 -6.93 -7.60 9.74
CA ALA A 198 -5.95 -6.98 8.87
C ALA A 198 -4.99 -6.08 9.66
N VAL A 199 -3.70 -6.20 9.34
CA VAL A 199 -2.63 -5.36 9.88
C VAL A 199 -1.78 -4.80 8.74
N GLY A 200 -1.10 -3.68 9.00
CA GLY A 200 -0.22 -3.04 8.04
C GLY A 200 1.17 -2.83 8.63
N LEU A 201 2.02 -3.86 8.57
CA LEU A 201 3.42 -3.73 8.96
C LEU A 201 4.18 -2.98 7.86
N GLY A 202 4.60 -1.76 8.18
CA GLY A 202 5.37 -0.90 7.30
C GLY A 202 6.85 -0.86 7.64
N GLN A 203 7.56 -0.05 6.85
CA GLN A 203 8.99 0.17 6.99
C GLN A 203 9.29 1.66 6.95
N MET A 204 10.32 2.10 7.65
CA MET A 204 10.89 3.44 7.57
C MET A 204 12.41 3.38 7.55
N ASN A 205 13.04 4.48 7.17
CA ASN A 205 14.49 4.62 7.13
C ASN A 205 15.22 3.88 5.99
N LEU A 206 14.53 3.63 4.86
CA LEU A 206 15.20 2.98 3.74
C LEU A 206 16.38 3.81 3.23
N HIS A 207 16.15 5.11 2.94
CA HIS A 207 17.21 5.97 2.44
C HIS A 207 18.33 6.19 3.47
N GLY A 208 17.98 6.42 4.74
CA GLY A 208 18.97 6.58 5.80
C GLY A 208 19.84 5.34 6.00
N PHE A 209 19.25 4.15 5.94
CA PHE A 209 19.97 2.88 6.00
C PHE A 209 20.92 2.70 4.80
N LEU A 210 20.41 2.88 3.57
CA LEU A 210 21.24 2.77 2.37
C LEU A 210 22.43 3.73 2.40
N ALA A 211 22.20 5.00 2.77
CA ALA A 211 23.26 5.99 2.87
C ALA A 211 24.28 5.66 3.99
N ARG A 212 23.83 5.08 5.10
CA ARG A 212 24.71 4.55 6.15
C ARG A 212 25.65 3.46 5.61
N GLU A 213 25.09 2.57 4.79
CA GLU A 213 25.83 1.44 4.19
C GLU A 213 26.57 1.83 2.89
N ARG A 214 26.59 3.14 2.55
CA ARG A 214 27.25 3.67 1.35
C ARG A 214 26.69 3.11 0.04
N ILE A 215 25.37 2.97 0.00
CA ILE A 215 24.62 2.52 -1.17
C ILE A 215 23.75 3.69 -1.65
N HIS A 216 23.87 4.05 -2.93
CA HIS A 216 23.02 5.09 -3.51
C HIS A 216 21.56 4.61 -3.63
N TYR A 217 20.62 5.47 -3.23
CA TYR A 217 19.21 5.22 -3.44
C TYR A 217 18.91 5.15 -4.96
N GLY A 218 18.29 4.07 -5.40
CA GLY A 218 17.98 3.83 -6.81
C GLY A 218 19.13 3.23 -7.64
N SER A 219 20.33 3.00 -7.05
CA SER A 219 21.36 2.20 -7.71
C SER A 219 20.94 0.72 -7.83
N PRO A 220 21.60 -0.07 -8.68
CA PRO A 220 21.37 -1.50 -8.75
C PRO A 220 21.44 -2.19 -7.38
N GLU A 221 22.41 -1.82 -6.54
CA GLU A 221 22.59 -2.31 -5.19
C GLU A 221 21.45 -1.89 -4.26
N GLY A 222 20.98 -0.63 -4.36
CA GLY A 222 19.84 -0.11 -3.60
C GLY A 222 18.54 -0.82 -3.95
N ILE A 223 18.33 -1.08 -5.23
CA ILE A 223 17.18 -1.85 -5.73
C ILE A 223 17.27 -3.31 -5.27
N ASP A 224 18.45 -3.93 -5.37
CA ASP A 224 18.68 -5.30 -4.95
C ASP A 224 18.45 -5.47 -3.44
N PHE A 225 19.02 -4.60 -2.62
CA PHE A 225 18.76 -4.60 -1.17
C PHE A 225 17.25 -4.51 -0.89
N THR A 226 16.58 -3.54 -1.51
CA THR A 226 15.14 -3.32 -1.28
C THR A 226 14.34 -4.56 -1.66
N ARG A 227 14.62 -5.17 -2.79
CA ARG A 227 13.97 -6.38 -3.27
C ARG A 227 14.11 -7.54 -2.28
N VAL A 228 15.32 -7.79 -1.82
CA VAL A 228 15.64 -8.92 -0.90
C VAL A 228 15.07 -8.66 0.50
N TYR A 229 15.26 -7.46 1.03
CA TYR A 229 14.76 -7.09 2.36
C TYR A 229 13.24 -7.24 2.45
N PHE A 230 12.50 -6.65 1.49
CA PHE A 230 11.05 -6.72 1.50
C PHE A 230 10.50 -8.13 1.24
N ALA A 231 11.17 -8.95 0.44
CA ALA A 231 10.80 -10.35 0.28
C ALA A 231 11.01 -11.12 1.60
N THR A 232 12.11 -10.86 2.33
CA THR A 232 12.39 -11.48 3.63
C THR A 232 11.34 -11.08 4.68
N VAL A 233 10.99 -9.79 4.75
CA VAL A 233 9.93 -9.32 5.64
C VAL A 233 8.58 -9.96 5.28
N ALA A 234 8.25 -10.06 3.99
CA ALA A 234 7.02 -10.71 3.53
C ALA A 234 6.96 -12.19 3.95
N TYR A 235 8.07 -12.92 3.80
CA TYR A 235 8.18 -14.31 4.24
C TYR A 235 7.85 -14.46 5.73
N HIS A 236 8.53 -13.70 6.59
CA HIS A 236 8.34 -13.79 8.03
C HIS A 236 6.96 -13.30 8.48
N ALA A 237 6.39 -12.28 7.82
CA ALA A 237 5.04 -11.81 8.11
C ALA A 237 3.97 -12.88 7.76
N LEU A 238 4.09 -13.52 6.60
CA LEU A 238 3.20 -14.62 6.20
C LEU A 238 3.36 -15.83 7.14
N ARG A 239 4.60 -16.18 7.49
CA ARG A 239 4.88 -17.25 8.46
C ARG A 239 4.25 -16.96 9.83
N ALA A 240 4.39 -15.73 10.34
CA ALA A 240 3.79 -15.31 11.60
C ALA A 240 2.26 -15.43 11.57
N SER A 241 1.62 -14.99 10.50
CA SER A 241 0.16 -15.11 10.33
C SER A 241 -0.30 -16.58 10.20
N ASN A 242 0.50 -17.42 9.54
CA ASN A 242 0.23 -18.86 9.47
C ASN A 242 0.32 -19.54 10.86
N LEU A 243 1.34 -19.20 11.66
CA LEU A 243 1.47 -19.68 13.03
C LEU A 243 0.28 -19.21 13.90
N LEU A 244 -0.14 -17.95 13.76
CA LEU A 244 -1.33 -17.43 14.45
C LEU A 244 -2.60 -18.19 14.05
N ALA A 245 -2.78 -18.54 12.78
CA ALA A 245 -3.91 -19.34 12.33
C ALA A 245 -3.92 -20.73 12.98
N GLN A 246 -2.78 -21.37 13.11
CA GLN A 246 -2.63 -22.66 13.80
C GLN A 246 -2.93 -22.55 15.31
N GLU A 247 -2.37 -21.54 15.98
CA GLU A 247 -2.53 -21.31 17.42
C GLU A 247 -3.99 -20.99 17.79
N LYS A 248 -4.67 -20.21 16.95
CA LYS A 248 -6.04 -19.77 17.18
C LYS A 248 -7.10 -20.72 16.60
N GLY A 249 -6.68 -21.67 15.75
CA GLY A 249 -7.58 -22.63 15.08
C GLY A 249 -8.56 -21.96 14.11
N SER A 250 -8.22 -20.79 13.55
CA SER A 250 -9.08 -20.01 12.65
C SER A 250 -8.28 -19.20 11.65
N THR A 251 -8.91 -18.88 10.54
CA THR A 251 -8.36 -18.04 9.47
C THR A 251 -9.22 -16.78 9.30
N PHE A 252 -8.73 -15.79 8.55
CA PHE A 252 -9.58 -14.68 8.13
C PHE A 252 -10.77 -15.18 7.28
N VAL A 253 -11.87 -14.47 7.30
CA VAL A 253 -13.10 -14.83 6.56
C VAL A 253 -12.84 -14.75 5.05
N GLY A 254 -13.14 -15.83 4.32
CA GLY A 254 -12.92 -15.94 2.87
C GLY A 254 -11.51 -16.41 2.47
N PHE A 255 -10.73 -16.94 3.41
CA PHE A 255 -9.42 -17.52 3.10
C PHE A 255 -9.51 -18.59 2.01
N ASP A 256 -10.50 -19.45 2.06
CA ASP A 256 -10.76 -20.57 1.14
C ASP A 256 -10.91 -20.14 -0.34
N ARG A 257 -11.26 -18.88 -0.59
CA ARG A 257 -11.42 -18.29 -1.93
C ARG A 257 -10.29 -17.36 -2.34
N SER A 258 -9.23 -17.30 -1.55
CA SER A 258 -8.07 -16.46 -1.80
C SER A 258 -6.99 -17.15 -2.64
N LYS A 259 -6.12 -16.37 -3.27
CA LYS A 259 -4.89 -16.85 -3.93
C LYS A 259 -3.88 -17.45 -2.93
N TYR A 260 -4.11 -17.28 -1.64
CA TYR A 260 -3.33 -17.95 -0.60
C TYR A 260 -3.74 -19.43 -0.47
N ALA A 261 -5.05 -19.70 -0.53
CA ALA A 261 -5.59 -21.04 -0.36
C ALA A 261 -5.26 -21.99 -1.53
N ASP A 262 -5.23 -21.46 -2.75
CA ASP A 262 -4.83 -22.21 -3.95
C ASP A 262 -3.31 -22.19 -4.21
N GLY A 263 -2.55 -21.46 -3.41
CA GLY A 263 -1.10 -21.33 -3.52
C GLY A 263 -0.59 -20.43 -4.64
N SER A 264 -1.46 -19.87 -5.49
CA SER A 264 -1.06 -19.06 -6.65
C SER A 264 -0.36 -17.74 -6.26
N PHE A 265 -0.66 -17.21 -5.07
CA PHE A 265 0.06 -16.05 -4.53
C PHE A 265 1.57 -16.29 -4.43
N PHE A 266 1.99 -17.52 -4.15
CA PHE A 266 3.39 -17.87 -3.90
C PHE A 266 4.19 -18.13 -5.19
N GLU A 267 3.57 -18.22 -6.36
CA GLU A 267 4.25 -18.52 -7.62
C GLU A 267 5.47 -17.63 -7.87
N LYS A 268 5.35 -16.31 -7.63
CA LYS A 268 6.45 -15.35 -7.79
C LYS A 268 7.64 -15.60 -6.86
N TYR A 269 7.42 -16.31 -5.74
CA TYR A 269 8.46 -16.59 -4.75
C TYR A 269 9.11 -17.96 -4.94
N VAL A 270 8.39 -18.92 -5.49
CA VAL A 270 8.91 -20.29 -5.70
C VAL A 270 9.51 -20.51 -7.09
N THR A 271 9.25 -19.60 -8.04
CA THR A 271 9.75 -19.71 -9.43
C THR A 271 11.10 -19.03 -9.64
N ARG A 272 11.55 -18.15 -8.74
CA ARG A 272 12.84 -17.47 -8.80
C ARG A 272 13.44 -17.30 -7.40
N ASP A 273 14.76 -17.14 -7.34
CA ASP A 273 15.45 -16.80 -6.10
C ASP A 273 15.22 -15.32 -5.74
N TRP A 274 15.02 -15.07 -4.46
CA TRP A 274 14.95 -13.72 -3.87
C TRP A 274 16.21 -13.39 -3.06
N LEU A 275 17.32 -14.03 -3.42
CA LEU A 275 18.63 -13.80 -2.84
C LEU A 275 19.31 -12.59 -3.50
N PRO A 276 20.36 -12.01 -2.84
CA PRO A 276 21.12 -10.89 -3.39
C PRO A 276 21.79 -11.22 -4.73
N GLU A 277 21.60 -10.35 -5.71
CA GLU A 277 22.23 -10.46 -7.03
C GLU A 277 23.58 -9.74 -7.07
N THR A 278 23.73 -8.64 -6.31
CA THR A 278 24.95 -7.84 -6.25
C THR A 278 25.88 -8.33 -5.11
N GLU A 279 27.19 -8.20 -5.32
CA GLU A 279 28.21 -8.56 -4.32
C GLU A 279 28.04 -7.74 -3.03
N THR A 280 27.90 -6.42 -3.18
CA THR A 280 27.73 -5.49 -2.06
C THR A 280 26.56 -5.87 -1.16
N VAL A 281 25.42 -6.25 -1.74
CA VAL A 281 24.22 -6.62 -0.96
C VAL A 281 24.40 -8.00 -0.33
N ARG A 282 25.08 -8.93 -1.00
CA ARG A 282 25.41 -10.24 -0.45
C ARG A 282 26.29 -10.11 0.79
N GLU A 283 27.36 -9.33 0.70
CA GLU A 283 28.26 -9.04 1.82
C GLU A 283 27.54 -8.32 2.96
N LEU A 284 26.63 -7.40 2.63
CA LEU A 284 25.83 -6.67 3.62
C LEU A 284 24.96 -7.61 4.47
N PHE A 285 24.18 -8.48 3.85
CA PHE A 285 23.36 -9.46 4.58
C PHE A 285 24.20 -10.46 5.37
N ALA A 286 25.32 -10.92 4.80
CA ALA A 286 26.24 -11.81 5.50
C ALA A 286 26.89 -11.14 6.73
N ARG A 287 27.33 -9.89 6.61
CA ARG A 287 27.92 -9.12 7.72
C ARG A 287 26.92 -8.85 8.84
N MET A 288 25.66 -8.70 8.51
CA MET A 288 24.58 -8.46 9.49
C MET A 288 23.95 -9.75 10.00
N ASP A 289 24.48 -10.90 9.60
CA ASP A 289 24.01 -12.24 10.01
C ASP A 289 22.49 -12.46 9.81
N VAL A 290 21.96 -11.91 8.70
CA VAL A 290 20.54 -12.03 8.38
C VAL A 290 20.31 -13.29 7.56
N THR A 291 19.53 -14.22 8.09
CA THR A 291 19.08 -15.41 7.37
C THR A 291 18.03 -15.05 6.32
N LEU A 292 18.31 -15.37 5.07
CA LEU A 292 17.42 -15.11 3.94
C LEU A 292 16.62 -16.38 3.57
N PRO A 293 15.30 -16.27 3.31
CA PRO A 293 14.50 -17.42 2.90
C PRO A 293 14.88 -17.88 1.49
N THR A 294 15.12 -19.18 1.37
CA THR A 294 15.38 -19.86 0.08
C THR A 294 14.08 -20.15 -0.66
N ARG A 295 14.18 -20.63 -1.91
CA ARG A 295 12.99 -21.12 -2.64
C ARG A 295 12.30 -22.29 -1.94
N GLU A 296 13.09 -23.15 -1.33
CA GLU A 296 12.62 -24.29 -0.55
C GLU A 296 11.83 -23.82 0.68
N ASP A 297 12.33 -22.79 1.38
CA ASP A 297 11.60 -22.18 2.51
C ASP A 297 10.26 -21.59 2.05
N TRP A 298 10.24 -20.88 0.93
CA TRP A 298 9.02 -20.37 0.34
C TRP A 298 8.04 -21.47 -0.08
N ALA A 299 8.54 -22.58 -0.63
CA ALA A 299 7.72 -23.73 -0.97
C ALA A 299 7.12 -24.39 0.27
N MET A 300 7.90 -24.56 1.34
CA MET A 300 7.42 -25.08 2.62
C MET A 300 6.36 -24.15 3.24
N LEU A 301 6.57 -22.84 3.18
CA LEU A 301 5.59 -21.86 3.67
C LEU A 301 4.29 -21.91 2.85
N ARG A 302 4.37 -22.03 1.52
CA ARG A 302 3.22 -22.24 0.65
C ARG A 302 2.38 -23.43 1.12
N GLU A 303 2.99 -24.59 1.29
CA GLU A 303 2.29 -25.81 1.72
C GLU A 303 1.64 -25.62 3.12
N ALA A 304 2.37 -25.01 4.05
CA ALA A 304 1.86 -24.72 5.39
C ALA A 304 0.66 -23.76 5.35
N VAL A 305 0.71 -22.73 4.50
CA VAL A 305 -0.40 -21.78 4.33
C VAL A 305 -1.59 -22.44 3.65
N MET A 306 -1.38 -23.26 2.62
CA MET A 306 -2.47 -24.01 1.99
C MET A 306 -3.15 -24.99 2.97
N GLN A 307 -2.39 -25.57 3.90
CA GLN A 307 -2.89 -26.53 4.88
C GLN A 307 -3.58 -25.86 6.09
N HIS A 308 -3.02 -24.80 6.63
CA HIS A 308 -3.44 -24.20 7.91
C HIS A 308 -4.01 -22.79 7.77
N GLY A 309 -3.85 -22.16 6.62
CA GLY A 309 -4.35 -20.82 6.33
C GLY A 309 -3.51 -19.67 6.89
N LEU A 310 -4.07 -18.47 6.81
CA LEU A 310 -3.55 -17.24 7.40
C LEU A 310 -4.61 -16.65 8.34
N TYR A 311 -4.16 -16.12 9.47
CA TYR A 311 -5.04 -15.44 10.41
C TYR A 311 -5.39 -14.02 9.95
N ASN A 312 -4.39 -13.30 9.42
CA ASN A 312 -4.52 -11.92 8.94
C ASN A 312 -4.72 -11.89 7.42
N ARG A 313 -5.75 -11.19 6.94
CA ARG A 313 -6.05 -11.04 5.51
C ARG A 313 -5.01 -10.18 4.78
N ASN A 314 -4.57 -9.10 5.41
CA ASN A 314 -3.52 -8.21 4.94
C ASN A 314 -2.45 -8.06 6.03
N LEU A 315 -1.18 -7.96 5.64
CA LEU A 315 -0.06 -8.00 6.57
C LEU A 315 0.85 -6.78 6.46
N GLN A 316 1.02 -6.23 5.27
CA GLN A 316 1.99 -5.17 5.00
C GLN A 316 1.31 -3.93 4.42
N ALA A 317 1.88 -2.78 4.72
CA ALA A 317 1.54 -1.49 4.14
C ALA A 317 2.82 -0.66 3.94
N VAL A 318 2.72 0.42 3.16
CA VAL A 318 3.82 1.38 2.98
C VAL A 318 3.33 2.75 3.44
N PRO A 319 3.20 2.96 4.78
CA PRO A 319 2.69 4.21 5.34
C PRO A 319 3.75 5.31 5.26
N PRO A 320 3.35 6.59 5.28
CA PRO A 320 4.29 7.71 5.19
C PRO A 320 5.22 7.86 6.40
N THR A 321 4.87 7.35 7.57
CA THR A 321 5.64 7.40 8.83
C THR A 321 6.11 8.80 9.26
N GLY A 322 5.33 9.84 8.88
CA GLY A 322 5.74 11.23 9.01
C GLY A 322 6.18 11.66 10.41
N SER A 323 5.40 11.34 11.45
CA SER A 323 5.72 11.74 12.84
C SER A 323 6.66 10.75 13.53
N ILE A 324 6.43 9.44 13.34
CA ILE A 324 7.23 8.42 14.04
C ILE A 324 8.68 8.36 13.56
N SER A 325 8.96 8.78 12.32
CA SER A 325 10.33 8.84 11.81
C SER A 325 11.19 9.87 12.57
N TYR A 326 10.62 11.00 13.00
CA TYR A 326 11.36 11.97 13.83
C TYR A 326 11.67 11.41 15.21
N ILE A 327 10.72 10.70 15.83
CA ILE A 327 10.93 10.06 17.14
C ILE A 327 12.02 8.98 17.03
N ASN A 328 12.04 8.25 15.92
CA ASN A 328 13.01 7.17 15.68
C ASN A 328 14.31 7.65 15.03
N HIS A 329 14.51 8.95 14.84
CA HIS A 329 15.68 9.49 14.17
C HIS A 329 15.98 8.77 12.84
N SER A 330 14.97 8.72 11.96
CA SER A 330 14.99 7.97 10.70
C SER A 330 14.45 8.79 9.53
N THR A 331 14.77 8.40 8.31
CA THR A 331 14.08 8.92 7.12
C THR A 331 12.66 8.35 7.07
N SER A 332 11.71 9.14 6.55
CA SER A 332 10.31 8.72 6.45
C SER A 332 10.13 7.63 5.42
N SER A 333 9.38 6.58 5.77
CA SER A 333 8.96 5.52 4.86
C SER A 333 10.12 4.92 4.04
N ILE A 334 9.83 4.63 2.78
CA ILE A 334 10.79 4.05 1.82
C ILE A 334 11.28 5.05 0.77
N HIS A 335 10.70 6.25 0.72
CA HIS A 335 11.07 7.25 -0.29
C HIS A 335 12.39 7.97 0.06
N PRO A 336 13.09 8.54 -0.94
CA PRO A 336 14.30 9.30 -0.68
C PRO A 336 13.97 10.62 0.03
N ILE A 337 14.94 11.16 0.76
CA ILE A 337 14.81 12.50 1.36
C ILE A 337 14.76 13.56 0.28
N VAL A 338 14.02 14.64 0.55
CA VAL A 338 13.94 15.82 -0.32
C VAL A 338 15.12 16.77 -0.10
N SER A 339 15.62 16.84 1.13
CA SER A 339 16.72 17.71 1.53
C SER A 339 17.56 17.04 2.61
N LYS A 340 18.88 17.25 2.58
CA LYS A 340 19.83 16.76 3.60
C LYS A 340 19.55 17.32 4.98
N VAL A 341 19.02 18.55 5.06
CA VAL A 341 18.54 19.17 6.29
C VAL A 341 17.12 19.66 6.02
N GLU A 342 16.16 19.03 6.67
CA GLU A 342 14.77 19.48 6.62
C GLU A 342 14.55 20.65 7.58
N ILE A 343 13.90 21.71 7.11
CA ILE A 343 13.57 22.88 7.92
C ILE A 343 12.06 22.87 8.17
N ARG A 344 11.66 22.71 9.40
CA ARG A 344 10.26 22.77 9.80
C ARG A 344 9.98 24.03 10.62
N LYS A 345 8.81 24.62 10.38
CA LYS A 345 8.29 25.73 11.19
C LYS A 345 7.35 25.17 12.23
N GLU A 346 7.84 25.09 13.46
CA GLU A 346 7.06 24.67 14.61
C GLU A 346 6.44 25.89 15.30
N SER A 347 5.12 25.85 15.52
CA SER A 347 4.33 27.01 15.94
C SER A 347 4.81 27.71 17.24
N LYS A 348 5.43 26.97 18.17
CA LYS A 348 5.92 27.52 19.46
C LYS A 348 7.43 27.70 19.53
N ILE A 349 8.19 26.99 18.70
CA ILE A 349 9.67 26.92 18.78
C ILE A 349 10.32 27.71 17.65
N GLY A 350 9.58 28.00 16.58
CA GLY A 350 10.09 28.65 15.38
C GLY A 350 10.59 27.65 14.34
N ARG A 351 11.78 27.89 13.75
CA ARG A 351 12.36 26.98 12.79
C ARG A 351 13.21 25.92 13.48
N VAL A 352 12.93 24.65 13.18
CA VAL A 352 13.71 23.50 13.65
C VAL A 352 14.37 22.83 12.45
N TYR A 353 15.63 22.47 12.62
CA TYR A 353 16.46 21.86 11.57
C TYR A 353 16.65 20.38 11.89
N TYR A 354 16.23 19.52 10.97
CA TYR A 354 16.37 18.08 11.07
C TYR A 354 17.38 17.58 10.03
N PRO A 355 18.65 17.35 10.40
CA PRO A 355 19.60 16.70 9.50
C PRO A 355 19.17 15.26 9.22
N ALA A 356 19.50 14.74 8.03
CA ALA A 356 19.26 13.35 7.70
C ALA A 356 19.97 12.42 8.72
N PRO A 357 19.32 11.31 9.12
CA PRO A 357 19.90 10.36 10.07
C PRO A 357 21.19 9.75 9.51
N PHE A 358 22.15 9.43 10.39
CA PHE A 358 23.47 8.85 10.05
C PHE A 358 24.35 9.71 9.13
N MET A 359 23.98 10.94 8.84
CA MET A 359 24.73 11.81 7.94
C MET A 359 26.09 12.20 8.55
N THR A 360 27.16 11.93 7.79
CA THR A 360 28.55 12.28 8.09
C THR A 360 29.20 12.86 6.84
N ASN A 361 30.42 13.42 6.97
CA ASN A 361 31.16 13.90 5.80
C ASN A 361 31.47 12.75 4.80
N ASP A 362 31.65 11.52 5.30
CA ASP A 362 32.06 10.37 4.49
C ASP A 362 30.93 9.72 3.70
N ASN A 363 29.67 9.97 4.09
CA ASN A 363 28.48 9.39 3.42
C ASN A 363 27.55 10.44 2.83
N LEU A 364 27.95 11.70 2.83
CA LEU A 364 27.13 12.83 2.36
C LEU A 364 26.71 12.70 0.88
N GLU A 365 27.51 12.03 0.05
CA GLU A 365 27.19 11.79 -1.36
C GLU A 365 26.02 10.82 -1.55
N TYR A 366 25.83 9.88 -0.63
CA TYR A 366 24.74 8.89 -0.71
C TYR A 366 23.36 9.47 -0.37
N TYR A 367 23.31 10.73 0.08
CA TYR A 367 22.08 11.52 0.26
C TYR A 367 21.80 12.47 -0.93
N ARG A 368 22.19 12.11 -2.14
CA ARG A 368 21.94 12.88 -3.36
C ARG A 368 20.85 12.25 -4.21
#